data_51c6b03e3f8bcbe4690f661824e45d58
#
_entry.id   51c6b03e3f8bcbe4690f661824e45d58
#
_cell.length_a   1.000
_cell.length_b   1.000
_cell.length_c   1.000
_cell.angle_alpha   90.00
_cell.angle_beta   90.00
_cell.angle_gamma   90.00
#
_symmetry.space_group_name_H-M   'P 1'
#
loop_
_entity.id
_entity.type
_entity.pdbx_description
1 polymer ?
#
loop_
_entity_poly.entity_id
_entity_poly.type
_entity_poly.pdbx_seq_one_letter_code
_entity_poly.pdbx_strand_id
1 'polypeptide(L)'
;MLRQLYIRNFTLIDELDITFKPGFSVITGETGAGKSIILGAIGQILGNRADARMVKAGCDKCVIEAHFDLSNYDMEGFFDDNDIDYEPEDCIIRRELKANGKSRAFINDTPVALTTARELGQQLVDIHSQHQNLLLQKEDFQLNVVDIIAHNSQLLNDYRTLFDGYAKAKAALREKEEECEKDRANEDFLRFQADELVTAQLYDGEQEELEQELETLSHAEDIKGALFDADNLLSGDDRCITQSCKTMLSRLSDIGDVYPAIRQVTERIDSAYIELKDIARDISNLAESIDFDPARLTMANERLDTIYTLQKKHHVESVAELIAIRDSLTARLNDITNSEDMLEDMRRQVENMHRKATEAAARLTESRQEAARHVTEQLLAQMTSLGMPNARFEIKFETKVLAADGADRISYMFSANKNVPLEPIAQVASGGEVARVMLSLKAMISGAVKLPTIIFDEIDTGVSGRVAEMMAQIMRQMGRADRQVISITHLPQIAALGTTHYKVEKTDTDDTTISRMRMLGHDERIKEIAQMLSGSNISDAAIENAKSLLEK
;
A
#
# COMPACT_ATOMS: atom_id res chain seq x y z
N MET A 1 -21.74 21.81 -9.13
CA MET A 1 -22.11 22.07 -10.55
C MET A 1 -21.14 23.07 -11.15
N LEU A 2 -20.76 22.89 -12.41
CA LEU A 2 -19.90 23.84 -13.13
C LEU A 2 -20.63 25.18 -13.32
N ARG A 3 -20.14 26.24 -12.70
CA ARG A 3 -20.73 27.61 -12.80
C ARG A 3 -20.08 28.45 -13.88
N GLN A 4 -18.73 28.38 -13.97
CA GLN A 4 -17.99 29.22 -14.92
C GLN A 4 -16.77 28.46 -15.44
N LEU A 5 -16.42 28.69 -16.68
CA LEU A 5 -15.21 28.18 -17.31
C LEU A 5 -14.47 29.36 -17.94
N TYR A 6 -13.28 29.64 -17.41
CA TYR A 6 -12.37 30.64 -17.96
C TYR A 6 -11.20 29.95 -18.64
N ILE A 7 -10.91 30.35 -19.86
CA ILE A 7 -9.82 29.80 -20.68
C ILE A 7 -9.04 30.94 -21.29
N ARG A 8 -7.72 30.90 -21.19
CA ARG A 8 -6.82 31.88 -21.80
C ARG A 8 -5.66 31.21 -22.51
N ASN A 9 -5.42 31.61 -23.77
CA ASN A 9 -4.31 31.15 -24.62
C ASN A 9 -4.29 29.63 -24.82
N PHE A 10 -5.46 29.03 -25.07
CA PHE A 10 -5.59 27.57 -25.28
C PHE A 10 -5.96 27.27 -26.72
N THR A 11 -5.07 26.65 -27.45
CA THR A 11 -5.23 26.27 -28.88
C THR A 11 -5.73 27.47 -29.74
N LEU A 12 -6.98 27.47 -30.17
CA LEU A 12 -7.62 28.52 -30.96
C LEU A 12 -8.40 29.55 -30.10
N ILE A 13 -8.38 29.40 -28.76
CA ILE A 13 -9.06 30.31 -27.84
C ILE A 13 -8.05 31.32 -27.30
N ASP A 14 -8.26 32.60 -27.55
CA ASP A 14 -7.50 33.69 -26.95
C ASP A 14 -7.94 33.87 -25.50
N GLU A 15 -9.21 34.14 -25.34
CA GLU A 15 -9.87 34.32 -24.07
C GLU A 15 -11.33 33.90 -24.19
N LEU A 16 -11.78 33.12 -23.24
CA LEU A 16 -13.17 32.69 -23.10
C LEU A 16 -13.54 32.77 -21.63
N ASP A 17 -14.61 33.45 -21.35
CA ASP A 17 -15.27 33.48 -20.05
C ASP A 17 -16.74 33.17 -20.25
N ILE A 18 -17.18 32.00 -19.80
CA ILE A 18 -18.53 31.52 -19.99
C ILE A 18 -19.15 31.02 -18.69
N THR A 19 -20.35 31.51 -18.39
CA THR A 19 -21.15 31.08 -17.26
C THR A 19 -22.14 30.04 -17.71
N PHE A 20 -22.14 28.87 -17.01
CA PHE A 20 -23.12 27.79 -17.22
C PHE A 20 -24.27 27.89 -16.22
N LYS A 21 -25.46 27.50 -16.67
CA LYS A 21 -26.66 27.45 -15.82
C LYS A 21 -26.97 26.02 -15.39
N PRO A 22 -27.62 25.83 -14.23
CA PRO A 22 -28.17 24.53 -13.84
C PRO A 22 -29.16 23.96 -14.87
N GLY A 23 -29.38 22.66 -14.82
CA GLY A 23 -30.32 21.99 -15.71
C GLY A 23 -29.69 21.47 -16.99
N PHE A 24 -30.46 21.42 -18.08
CA PHE A 24 -30.02 20.87 -19.35
C PHE A 24 -29.54 21.98 -20.31
N SER A 25 -28.25 22.06 -20.52
CA SER A 25 -27.58 22.99 -21.46
C SER A 25 -27.17 22.28 -22.73
N VAL A 26 -27.26 22.95 -23.86
CA VAL A 26 -26.78 22.47 -25.16
C VAL A 26 -25.74 23.38 -25.75
N ILE A 27 -24.74 22.76 -26.40
CA ILE A 27 -23.68 23.47 -27.14
C ILE A 27 -23.75 23.03 -28.60
N THR A 28 -24.00 24.01 -29.49
CA THR A 28 -23.96 23.81 -30.94
C THR A 28 -22.81 24.56 -31.60
N GLY A 29 -22.57 24.32 -32.87
CA GLY A 29 -21.52 24.93 -33.66
C GLY A 29 -21.05 24.03 -34.78
N GLU A 30 -20.33 24.55 -35.75
CA GLU A 30 -19.79 23.77 -36.85
C GLU A 30 -18.79 22.73 -36.39
N THR A 31 -18.70 21.59 -37.11
CA THR A 31 -17.67 20.55 -36.86
C THR A 31 -16.28 21.15 -36.99
N GLY A 32 -15.42 20.91 -35.99
CA GLY A 32 -14.10 21.55 -35.93
C GLY A 32 -14.10 22.99 -35.38
N ALA A 33 -15.26 23.58 -35.04
CA ALA A 33 -15.40 24.98 -34.58
C ALA A 33 -14.96 25.22 -33.14
N GLY A 34 -14.27 24.26 -32.49
CA GLY A 34 -13.81 24.49 -31.12
C GLY A 34 -14.63 23.77 -30.05
N LYS A 35 -15.68 23.00 -30.39
CA LYS A 35 -16.41 22.17 -29.44
C LYS A 35 -15.45 21.20 -28.72
N SER A 36 -14.62 20.49 -29.50
CA SER A 36 -13.58 19.59 -28.96
C SER A 36 -12.48 20.33 -28.19
N ILE A 37 -12.27 21.65 -28.48
CA ILE A 37 -11.29 22.46 -27.76
C ILE A 37 -11.80 22.76 -26.34
N ILE A 38 -13.09 23.07 -26.17
CA ILE A 38 -13.72 23.30 -24.87
C ILE A 38 -13.65 22.03 -24.01
N LEU A 39 -13.96 20.87 -24.61
CA LEU A 39 -13.81 19.59 -23.93
C LEU A 39 -12.36 19.29 -23.59
N GLY A 40 -11.43 19.62 -24.47
CA GLY A 40 -10.00 19.53 -24.21
C GLY A 40 -9.57 20.38 -23.01
N ALA A 41 -10.11 21.60 -22.88
CA ALA A 41 -9.86 22.46 -21.72
C ALA A 41 -10.44 21.87 -20.43
N ILE A 42 -11.69 21.39 -20.45
CA ILE A 42 -12.30 20.72 -19.30
C ILE A 42 -11.50 19.45 -18.95
N GLY A 43 -11.05 18.68 -19.95
CA GLY A 43 -10.18 17.52 -19.73
C GLY A 43 -8.86 17.86 -19.03
N GLN A 44 -8.31 19.06 -19.24
CA GLN A 44 -7.12 19.52 -18.49
C GLN A 44 -7.45 19.78 -17.01
N ILE A 45 -8.62 20.31 -16.70
CA ILE A 45 -9.12 20.46 -15.32
C ILE A 45 -9.28 19.09 -14.66
N LEU A 46 -9.78 18.09 -15.42
CA LEU A 46 -9.95 16.69 -14.96
C LEU A 46 -8.64 15.90 -14.87
N GLY A 47 -7.49 16.57 -15.00
CA GLY A 47 -6.18 15.96 -14.80
C GLY A 47 -5.63 15.20 -16.01
N ASN A 48 -6.08 15.47 -17.23
CA ASN A 48 -5.48 14.92 -18.44
C ASN A 48 -4.01 15.38 -18.59
N ARG A 49 -3.21 14.55 -19.27
CA ARG A 49 -1.80 14.86 -19.51
C ARG A 49 -1.67 16.16 -20.29
N ALA A 50 -0.81 17.06 -19.81
CA ALA A 50 -0.51 18.31 -20.51
C ALA A 50 0.28 18.02 -21.81
N ASP A 51 -0.10 18.73 -22.90
CA ASP A 51 0.64 18.75 -24.15
C ASP A 51 0.99 20.22 -24.46
N ALA A 52 2.27 20.48 -24.71
CA ALA A 52 2.77 21.83 -25.03
C ALA A 52 2.04 22.45 -26.26
N ARG A 53 1.57 21.60 -27.18
CA ARG A 53 0.80 22.02 -28.38
C ARG A 53 -0.57 22.60 -28.04
N MET A 54 -1.06 22.43 -26.82
CA MET A 54 -2.30 23.03 -26.35
C MET A 54 -2.15 24.52 -25.99
N VAL A 55 -0.92 24.98 -25.75
CA VAL A 55 -0.65 26.41 -25.56
C VAL A 55 -0.72 27.10 -26.92
N LYS A 56 -1.47 28.20 -26.99
CA LYS A 56 -1.61 28.99 -28.25
C LYS A 56 -0.24 29.40 -28.76
N ALA A 57 -0.04 29.31 -30.07
CA ALA A 57 1.20 29.70 -30.74
C ALA A 57 1.54 31.18 -30.43
N GLY A 58 2.79 31.44 -30.04
CA GLY A 58 3.25 32.76 -29.64
C GLY A 58 2.97 33.15 -28.19
N CYS A 59 2.37 32.29 -27.40
CA CYS A 59 2.12 32.50 -25.97
C CYS A 59 3.00 31.64 -25.09
N ASP A 60 3.46 32.15 -23.95
CA ASP A 60 4.31 31.45 -23.00
C ASP A 60 3.54 30.46 -22.10
N LYS A 61 2.28 30.81 -21.80
CA LYS A 61 1.42 29.99 -20.95
C LYS A 61 -0.05 30.05 -21.35
N CYS A 62 -0.74 28.99 -21.05
CA CYS A 62 -2.18 28.84 -21.07
C CYS A 62 -2.70 28.73 -19.64
N VAL A 63 -3.88 29.26 -19.37
CA VAL A 63 -4.60 29.15 -18.08
C VAL A 63 -6.02 28.66 -18.36
N ILE A 64 -6.44 27.69 -17.59
CA ILE A 64 -7.82 27.17 -17.60
C ILE A 64 -8.28 27.15 -16.15
N GLU A 65 -9.43 27.78 -15.88
CA GLU A 65 -10.07 27.81 -14.57
C GLU A 65 -11.51 27.34 -14.70
N ALA A 66 -11.94 26.49 -13.78
CA ALA A 66 -13.31 26.04 -13.69
C ALA A 66 -13.82 26.26 -12.27
N HIS A 67 -14.94 26.96 -12.16
CA HIS A 67 -15.61 27.29 -10.91
C HIS A 67 -16.78 26.34 -10.69
N PHE A 68 -16.83 25.70 -9.53
CA PHE A 68 -17.84 24.72 -9.18
C PHE A 68 -18.60 25.14 -7.93
N ASP A 69 -19.92 25.02 -7.99
CA ASP A 69 -20.78 25.07 -6.81
C ASP A 69 -20.92 23.68 -6.22
N LEU A 70 -20.43 23.50 -5.01
CA LEU A 70 -20.43 22.25 -4.24
C LEU A 70 -21.42 22.26 -3.07
N SER A 71 -22.20 23.33 -2.88
CA SER A 71 -23.09 23.53 -1.72
C SER A 71 -24.08 22.39 -1.46
N ASN A 72 -24.42 21.60 -2.50
CA ASN A 72 -25.34 20.46 -2.41
C ASN A 72 -24.63 19.08 -2.35
N TYR A 73 -23.30 19.07 -2.18
CA TYR A 73 -22.48 17.86 -2.24
C TYR A 73 -21.63 17.78 -0.96
N ASP A 74 -21.58 16.59 -0.38
CA ASP A 74 -20.78 16.32 0.81
C ASP A 74 -19.36 15.97 0.39
N MET A 75 -18.49 16.97 0.35
CA MET A 75 -17.10 16.83 -0.11
C MET A 75 -16.07 17.35 0.92
N GLU A 76 -16.50 17.80 2.09
CA GLU A 76 -15.64 18.36 3.13
C GLU A 76 -14.48 17.41 3.49
N GLY A 77 -14.77 16.11 3.63
CA GLY A 77 -13.74 15.10 3.93
C GLY A 77 -12.62 15.02 2.89
N PHE A 78 -12.91 15.24 1.60
CA PHE A 78 -11.85 15.26 0.58
C PHE A 78 -10.89 16.44 0.77
N PHE A 79 -11.43 17.61 1.14
CA PHE A 79 -10.63 18.83 1.34
C PHE A 79 -9.79 18.72 2.62
N ASP A 80 -10.36 18.19 3.70
CA ASP A 80 -9.67 17.95 4.97
C ASP A 80 -8.51 16.94 4.80
N ASP A 81 -8.76 15.83 4.09
CA ASP A 81 -7.74 14.79 3.84
C ASP A 81 -6.55 15.28 3.00
N ASN A 82 -6.71 16.39 2.26
CA ASN A 82 -5.69 16.95 1.38
C ASN A 82 -5.15 18.31 1.84
N ASP A 83 -5.50 18.78 3.03
CA ASP A 83 -5.10 20.10 3.58
C ASP A 83 -5.44 21.27 2.63
N ILE A 84 -6.66 21.29 2.07
CA ILE A 84 -7.16 22.32 1.15
C ILE A 84 -8.36 23.03 1.78
N ASP A 85 -8.41 24.35 1.69
CA ASP A 85 -9.54 25.13 2.16
C ASP A 85 -10.83 24.73 1.41
N TYR A 86 -11.92 24.42 2.16
CA TYR A 86 -13.19 24.05 1.58
C TYR A 86 -14.06 25.27 1.32
N GLU A 87 -14.26 25.61 0.06
CA GLU A 87 -15.09 26.72 -0.42
C GLU A 87 -16.28 26.17 -1.24
N PRO A 88 -17.37 25.74 -0.59
CA PRO A 88 -18.45 25.02 -1.28
C PRO A 88 -19.22 25.88 -2.28
N GLU A 89 -19.31 27.20 -2.08
CA GLU A 89 -20.05 28.07 -2.99
C GLU A 89 -19.30 28.39 -4.29
N ASP A 90 -17.96 28.37 -4.26
CA ASP A 90 -17.11 28.67 -5.42
C ASP A 90 -15.77 27.92 -5.36
N CYS A 91 -15.80 26.61 -5.50
CA CYS A 91 -14.59 25.81 -5.59
C CYS A 91 -13.92 25.99 -6.95
N ILE A 92 -12.69 26.47 -6.96
CA ILE A 92 -11.93 26.78 -8.18
C ILE A 92 -10.91 25.68 -8.45
N ILE A 93 -10.97 25.04 -9.62
CA ILE A 93 -9.88 24.21 -10.12
C ILE A 93 -9.19 24.94 -11.25
N ARG A 94 -7.90 25.24 -11.07
CA ARG A 94 -7.08 25.96 -12.06
C ARG A 94 -5.95 25.08 -12.58
N ARG A 95 -5.74 25.14 -13.89
CA ARG A 95 -4.65 24.48 -14.59
C ARG A 95 -3.82 25.47 -15.36
N GLU A 96 -2.52 25.51 -15.14
CA GLU A 96 -1.57 26.29 -15.90
C GLU A 96 -0.66 25.39 -16.73
N LEU A 97 -0.56 25.61 -18.03
CA LEU A 97 0.32 24.91 -18.94
C LEU A 97 1.32 25.91 -19.54
N LYS A 98 2.59 25.56 -19.57
CA LYS A 98 3.63 26.37 -20.21
C LYS A 98 4.04 25.77 -21.54
N ALA A 99 4.46 26.60 -22.48
CA ALA A 99 4.95 26.20 -23.80
C ALA A 99 6.13 25.20 -23.73
N ASN A 100 6.86 25.17 -22.61
CA ASN A 100 7.94 24.19 -22.36
C ASN A 100 7.46 22.84 -21.82
N GLY A 101 6.15 22.56 -21.81
CA GLY A 101 5.54 21.30 -21.36
C GLY A 101 5.36 21.18 -19.85
N LYS A 102 5.83 22.13 -19.04
CA LYS A 102 5.58 22.12 -17.60
C LYS A 102 4.13 22.53 -17.31
N SER A 103 3.52 21.90 -16.31
CA SER A 103 2.17 22.24 -15.88
C SER A 103 2.05 22.30 -14.36
N ARG A 104 1.07 23.07 -13.88
CA ARG A 104 0.71 23.19 -12.46
C ARG A 104 -0.80 23.08 -12.31
N ALA A 105 -1.25 22.48 -11.22
CA ALA A 105 -2.65 22.41 -10.84
C ALA A 105 -2.85 23.11 -9.49
N PHE A 106 -4.01 23.73 -9.32
CA PHE A 106 -4.40 24.43 -8.11
C PHE A 106 -5.86 24.11 -7.79
N ILE A 107 -6.18 24.01 -6.51
CA ILE A 107 -7.55 23.96 -5.99
C ILE A 107 -7.66 25.07 -4.95
N ASN A 108 -8.62 25.99 -5.11
CA ASN A 108 -8.80 27.16 -4.24
C ASN A 108 -7.48 27.89 -3.96
N ASP A 109 -6.74 28.22 -5.04
CA ASP A 109 -5.39 28.82 -5.04
C ASP A 109 -4.26 27.97 -4.39
N THR A 110 -4.56 26.85 -3.74
CA THR A 110 -3.57 25.92 -3.19
C THR A 110 -2.94 25.08 -4.31
N PRO A 111 -1.60 25.09 -4.46
CA PRO A 111 -0.92 24.22 -5.43
C PRO A 111 -1.06 22.77 -5.02
N VAL A 112 -1.56 21.91 -5.93
CA VAL A 112 -1.80 20.49 -5.65
C VAL A 112 -1.10 19.58 -6.66
N ALA A 113 -0.92 18.31 -6.27
CA ALA A 113 -0.50 17.28 -7.21
C ALA A 113 -1.57 17.05 -8.29
N LEU A 114 -1.14 16.62 -9.49
CA LEU A 114 -2.07 16.33 -10.58
C LEU A 114 -3.04 15.19 -10.24
N THR A 115 -2.61 14.25 -9.41
CA THR A 115 -3.44 13.15 -8.88
C THR A 115 -4.60 13.68 -8.07
N THR A 116 -4.36 14.58 -7.12
CA THR A 116 -5.38 15.22 -6.27
C THR A 116 -6.38 16.03 -7.11
N ALA A 117 -5.89 16.84 -8.07
CA ALA A 117 -6.78 17.57 -8.99
C ALA A 117 -7.63 16.63 -9.85
N ARG A 118 -7.08 15.48 -10.26
CA ARG A 118 -7.81 14.45 -11.01
C ARG A 118 -8.89 13.79 -10.17
N GLU A 119 -8.58 13.43 -8.93
CA GLU A 119 -9.52 12.80 -7.99
C GLU A 119 -10.73 13.71 -7.73
N LEU A 120 -10.49 14.98 -7.44
CA LEU A 120 -11.57 15.95 -7.31
C LEU A 120 -12.36 16.12 -8.62
N GLY A 121 -11.66 16.31 -9.73
CA GLY A 121 -12.28 16.51 -11.04
C GLY A 121 -13.21 15.35 -11.44
N GLN A 122 -12.82 14.11 -11.17
CA GLN A 122 -13.63 12.92 -11.44
C GLN A 122 -14.90 12.83 -10.58
N GLN A 123 -14.90 13.44 -9.39
CA GLN A 123 -16.09 13.55 -8.55
C GLN A 123 -17.02 14.68 -9.02
N LEU A 124 -16.52 15.68 -9.76
CA LEU A 124 -17.27 16.86 -10.16
C LEU A 124 -17.84 16.79 -11.57
N VAL A 125 -17.12 16.17 -12.51
CA VAL A 125 -17.50 16.16 -13.93
C VAL A 125 -17.31 14.77 -14.51
N ASP A 126 -18.37 14.25 -15.10
CA ASP A 126 -18.35 13.04 -15.92
C ASP A 126 -18.51 13.44 -17.41
N ILE A 127 -17.46 13.23 -18.19
CA ILE A 127 -17.52 13.50 -19.66
C ILE A 127 -17.82 12.18 -20.36
N HIS A 128 -18.90 12.13 -21.11
CA HIS A 128 -19.22 11.01 -21.96
C HIS A 128 -18.98 11.35 -23.43
N SER A 129 -18.00 10.72 -24.04
CA SER A 129 -17.65 10.85 -25.45
C SER A 129 -17.66 9.50 -26.16
N GLN A 130 -17.58 9.52 -27.47
CA GLN A 130 -17.53 8.28 -28.30
C GLN A 130 -16.39 7.33 -27.88
N HIS A 131 -15.29 7.85 -27.32
CA HIS A 131 -14.18 7.06 -26.79
C HIS A 131 -14.48 6.43 -25.43
N GLN A 132 -15.42 6.97 -24.67
CA GLN A 132 -15.80 6.41 -23.35
C GLN A 132 -16.78 5.24 -23.43
N ASN A 133 -17.32 4.90 -24.59
CA ASN A 133 -18.01 3.64 -24.81
C ASN A 133 -17.12 2.43 -24.44
N LEU A 134 -15.79 2.61 -24.45
CA LEU A 134 -14.82 1.63 -23.95
C LEU A 134 -14.95 1.34 -22.44
N LEU A 135 -15.55 2.23 -21.64
CA LEU A 135 -15.78 1.96 -20.22
C LEU A 135 -16.79 0.84 -20.00
N LEU A 136 -17.82 0.73 -20.87
CA LEU A 136 -18.76 -0.39 -20.84
C LEU A 136 -18.09 -1.75 -21.06
N GLN A 137 -16.88 -1.75 -21.62
CA GLN A 137 -16.10 -2.96 -21.84
C GLN A 137 -15.32 -3.42 -20.60
N LYS A 138 -15.18 -2.53 -19.59
CA LYS A 138 -14.45 -2.84 -18.37
C LYS A 138 -15.36 -3.53 -17.35
N GLU A 139 -14.95 -4.71 -16.90
CA GLU A 139 -15.68 -5.50 -15.88
C GLU A 139 -15.91 -4.69 -14.61
N ASP A 140 -14.88 -3.95 -14.15
CA ASP A 140 -14.97 -3.11 -12.94
C ASP A 140 -16.05 -2.02 -13.06
N PHE A 141 -16.20 -1.41 -14.24
CA PHE A 141 -17.24 -0.42 -14.48
C PHE A 141 -18.63 -1.07 -14.43
N GLN A 142 -18.80 -2.22 -15.07
CA GLN A 142 -20.06 -2.95 -15.10
C GLN A 142 -20.50 -3.35 -13.69
N LEU A 143 -19.58 -3.86 -12.88
CA LEU A 143 -19.81 -4.24 -11.49
C LEU A 143 -20.18 -3.01 -10.64
N ASN A 144 -19.44 -1.91 -10.80
CA ASN A 144 -19.69 -0.67 -10.06
C ASN A 144 -21.08 -0.09 -10.37
N VAL A 145 -21.53 -0.15 -11.62
CA VAL A 145 -22.90 0.28 -12.01
C VAL A 145 -23.96 -0.50 -11.23
N VAL A 146 -23.81 -1.81 -11.11
CA VAL A 146 -24.76 -2.66 -10.36
C VAL A 146 -24.70 -2.31 -8.87
N ASP A 147 -23.50 -2.16 -8.29
CA ASP A 147 -23.34 -1.82 -6.88
C ASP A 147 -23.92 -0.43 -6.53
N ILE A 148 -23.77 0.55 -7.42
CA ILE A 148 -24.37 1.88 -7.26
C ILE A 148 -25.89 1.79 -7.23
N ILE A 149 -26.49 1.08 -8.18
CA ILE A 149 -27.96 0.97 -8.28
C ILE A 149 -28.53 0.13 -7.14
N ALA A 150 -27.78 -0.86 -6.67
CA ALA A 150 -28.12 -1.68 -5.51
C ALA A 150 -27.94 -0.94 -4.17
N HIS A 151 -27.32 0.25 -4.16
CA HIS A 151 -26.89 0.95 -2.94
C HIS A 151 -26.01 0.09 -2.01
N ASN A 152 -25.11 -0.69 -2.59
CA ASN A 152 -24.30 -1.70 -1.89
C ASN A 152 -23.11 -1.14 -1.10
N SER A 153 -22.96 0.17 -0.97
CA SER A 153 -21.78 0.78 -0.31
C SER A 153 -21.49 0.19 1.07
N GLN A 154 -22.52 -0.01 1.89
CA GLN A 154 -22.37 -0.59 3.23
C GLN A 154 -21.98 -2.08 3.15
N LEU A 155 -22.70 -2.86 2.36
CA LEU A 155 -22.43 -4.31 2.19
C LEU A 155 -21.02 -4.54 1.64
N LEU A 156 -20.55 -3.70 0.73
CA LEU A 156 -19.22 -3.77 0.15
C LEU A 156 -18.14 -3.41 1.19
N ASN A 157 -18.36 -2.42 2.04
CA ASN A 157 -17.42 -2.05 3.10
C ASN A 157 -17.35 -3.15 4.18
N ASP A 158 -18.51 -3.71 4.58
CA ASP A 158 -18.57 -4.81 5.53
C ASP A 158 -17.82 -6.05 4.98
N TYR A 159 -18.02 -6.37 3.70
CA TYR A 159 -17.31 -7.44 3.03
C TYR A 159 -15.80 -7.18 2.98
N ARG A 160 -15.38 -5.97 2.57
CA ARG A 160 -13.96 -5.59 2.50
C ARG A 160 -13.24 -5.76 3.83
N THR A 161 -13.88 -5.34 4.92
CA THR A 161 -13.33 -5.51 6.27
C THR A 161 -13.06 -6.99 6.60
N LEU A 162 -14.02 -7.88 6.25
CA LEU A 162 -13.87 -9.32 6.47
C LEU A 162 -12.84 -9.94 5.52
N PHE A 163 -12.82 -9.52 4.27
CA PHE A 163 -11.84 -9.99 3.27
C PHE A 163 -10.42 -9.59 3.63
N ASP A 164 -10.20 -8.34 4.08
CA ASP A 164 -8.88 -7.86 4.51
C ASP A 164 -8.39 -8.64 5.74
N GLY A 165 -9.31 -8.96 6.67
CA GLY A 165 -9.00 -9.84 7.80
C GLY A 165 -8.57 -11.23 7.35
N TYR A 166 -9.32 -11.85 6.41
CA TYR A 166 -8.96 -13.13 5.82
C TYR A 166 -7.62 -13.08 5.08
N ALA A 167 -7.39 -12.07 4.26
CA ALA A 167 -6.16 -11.92 3.49
C ALA A 167 -4.92 -11.78 4.40
N LYS A 168 -5.03 -10.98 5.47
CA LYS A 168 -3.97 -10.83 6.48
C LYS A 168 -3.70 -12.14 7.22
N ALA A 169 -4.74 -12.83 7.67
CA ALA A 169 -4.58 -14.10 8.37
C ALA A 169 -3.95 -15.19 7.47
N LYS A 170 -4.35 -15.24 6.19
CA LYS A 170 -3.77 -16.14 5.20
C LYS A 170 -2.30 -15.86 4.91
N ALA A 171 -1.93 -14.56 4.83
CA ALA A 171 -0.54 -14.16 4.64
C ALA A 171 0.33 -14.54 5.85
N ALA A 172 -0.16 -14.29 7.08
CA ALA A 172 0.53 -14.65 8.31
C ALA A 172 0.70 -16.17 8.45
N LEU A 173 -0.33 -16.97 8.10
CA LEU A 173 -0.22 -18.44 8.09
C LEU A 173 0.87 -18.89 7.12
N ARG A 174 0.87 -18.37 5.90
CA ARG A 174 1.87 -18.75 4.89
C ARG A 174 3.29 -18.40 5.34
N GLU A 175 3.50 -17.21 5.90
CA GLU A 175 4.80 -16.79 6.42
C GLU A 175 5.28 -17.74 7.52
N LYS A 176 4.36 -18.13 8.44
CA LYS A 176 4.69 -19.07 9.52
C LYS A 176 4.95 -20.48 9.01
N GLU A 177 4.20 -20.95 8.01
CA GLU A 177 4.45 -22.25 7.36
C GLU A 177 5.84 -22.29 6.70
N GLU A 178 6.23 -21.21 5.99
CA GLU A 178 7.56 -21.09 5.36
C GLU A 178 8.70 -21.03 6.39
N GLU A 179 8.49 -20.39 7.55
CA GLU A 179 9.43 -20.38 8.68
C GLU A 179 9.59 -21.78 9.29
N CYS A 180 8.49 -22.42 9.64
CA CYS A 180 8.49 -23.76 10.21
C CYS A 180 9.10 -24.83 9.28
N GLU A 181 8.89 -24.71 7.97
CA GLU A 181 9.49 -25.60 6.98
C GLU A 181 11.02 -25.48 6.95
N LYS A 182 11.55 -24.24 7.04
CA LYS A 182 13.01 -23.99 7.14
C LYS A 182 13.60 -24.54 8.43
N ASP A 183 12.91 -24.36 9.55
CA ASP A 183 13.37 -24.87 10.84
C ASP A 183 13.33 -26.41 10.90
N ARG A 184 12.30 -27.05 10.33
CA ARG A 184 12.25 -28.52 10.18
C ARG A 184 13.38 -29.08 9.31
N ALA A 185 13.71 -28.40 8.21
CA ALA A 185 14.81 -28.86 7.36
C ALA A 185 16.17 -28.88 8.08
N ASN A 186 16.31 -28.11 9.16
CA ASN A 186 17.50 -28.01 9.99
C ASN A 186 17.35 -28.69 11.35
N GLU A 187 16.21 -29.31 11.67
CA GLU A 187 15.89 -29.84 13.00
C GLU A 187 16.96 -30.82 13.50
N ASP A 188 17.35 -31.79 12.67
CA ASP A 188 18.37 -32.79 13.04
C ASP A 188 19.71 -32.15 13.40
N PHE A 189 20.10 -31.10 12.65
CA PHE A 189 21.33 -30.38 12.92
C PHE A 189 21.24 -29.54 14.20
N LEU A 190 20.11 -28.82 14.40
CA LEU A 190 19.86 -28.06 15.63
C LEU A 190 19.83 -28.96 16.85
N ARG A 191 19.19 -30.14 16.74
CA ARG A 191 19.11 -31.14 17.79
C ARG A 191 20.49 -31.66 18.14
N PHE A 192 21.30 -32.03 17.13
CA PHE A 192 22.67 -32.50 17.35
C PHE A 192 23.50 -31.45 18.10
N GLN A 193 23.42 -30.19 17.72
CA GLN A 193 24.15 -29.09 18.39
C GLN A 193 23.65 -28.85 19.82
N ALA A 194 22.32 -28.88 20.04
CA ALA A 194 21.74 -28.73 21.36
C ALA A 194 22.13 -29.87 22.30
N ASP A 195 22.02 -31.13 21.83
CA ASP A 195 22.36 -32.31 22.62
C ASP A 195 23.83 -32.34 23.02
N GLU A 196 24.73 -31.91 22.15
CA GLU A 196 26.16 -31.78 22.45
C GLU A 196 26.39 -30.78 23.59
N LEU A 197 25.79 -29.59 23.54
CA LEU A 197 25.94 -28.57 24.58
C LEU A 197 25.22 -28.96 25.90
N VAL A 198 24.07 -29.64 25.80
CA VAL A 198 23.35 -30.16 26.98
C VAL A 198 24.16 -31.26 27.65
N THR A 199 24.73 -32.21 26.86
CA THR A 199 25.58 -33.30 27.35
C THR A 199 26.84 -32.76 28.02
N ALA A 200 27.37 -31.66 27.52
CA ALA A 200 28.55 -31.00 28.08
C ALA A 200 28.33 -30.47 29.51
N GLN A 201 27.08 -30.28 29.96
CA GLN A 201 26.72 -29.81 31.31
C GLN A 201 27.54 -28.61 31.79
N LEU A 202 27.69 -27.62 30.92
CA LEU A 202 28.44 -26.39 31.20
C LEU A 202 27.73 -25.52 32.26
N TYR A 203 28.51 -24.89 33.13
CA TYR A 203 28.03 -23.88 34.06
C TYR A 203 28.88 -22.58 33.96
N ASP A 204 28.28 -21.46 34.34
CA ASP A 204 28.92 -20.14 34.27
C ASP A 204 30.10 -20.04 35.26
N GLY A 205 31.25 -19.57 34.80
CA GLY A 205 32.48 -19.50 35.59
C GLY A 205 33.31 -20.79 35.57
N GLU A 206 32.87 -21.88 34.94
CA GLU A 206 33.57 -23.20 34.94
C GLU A 206 34.98 -23.11 34.35
N GLN A 207 35.14 -22.33 33.28
CA GLN A 207 36.42 -22.20 32.60
C GLN A 207 37.44 -21.53 33.49
N GLU A 208 37.10 -20.41 34.11
CA GLU A 208 37.94 -19.63 34.98
C GLU A 208 38.36 -20.43 36.22
N GLU A 209 37.43 -21.18 36.80
CA GLU A 209 37.71 -22.04 37.94
C GLU A 209 38.71 -23.15 37.55
N LEU A 210 38.51 -23.81 36.41
CA LEU A 210 39.41 -24.86 35.94
C LEU A 210 40.78 -24.32 35.52
N GLU A 211 40.86 -23.16 34.89
CA GLU A 211 42.14 -22.54 34.51
C GLU A 211 42.95 -22.17 35.76
N GLN A 212 42.30 -21.63 36.81
CA GLN A 212 42.94 -21.30 38.08
C GLN A 212 43.38 -22.58 38.81
N GLU A 213 42.54 -23.63 38.82
CA GLU A 213 42.89 -24.94 39.41
C GLU A 213 44.08 -25.54 38.68
N LEU A 214 44.10 -25.52 37.34
CA LEU A 214 45.17 -26.04 36.51
C LEU A 214 46.51 -25.31 36.73
N GLU A 215 46.48 -23.98 36.83
CA GLU A 215 47.67 -23.19 37.16
C GLU A 215 48.25 -23.62 38.49
N THR A 216 47.42 -23.78 39.52
CA THR A 216 47.84 -24.25 40.86
C THR A 216 48.38 -25.68 40.83
N LEU A 217 47.73 -26.63 40.14
CA LEU A 217 48.12 -28.05 40.06
C LEU A 217 49.41 -28.22 39.22
N SER A 218 49.60 -27.44 38.14
CA SER A 218 50.76 -27.53 37.25
C SER A 218 52.05 -27.10 37.96
N HIS A 219 51.94 -26.14 38.86
CA HIS A 219 53.09 -25.67 39.68
C HIS A 219 53.27 -26.44 40.98
N ALA A 220 52.32 -27.30 41.36
CA ALA A 220 52.36 -28.06 42.65
C ALA A 220 53.58 -28.98 42.69
N GLU A 221 53.99 -29.64 41.59
CA GLU A 221 55.17 -30.50 41.52
C GLU A 221 56.48 -29.71 41.74
N ASP A 222 56.61 -28.56 41.07
CA ASP A 222 57.79 -27.69 41.21
C ASP A 222 57.87 -27.11 42.63
N ILE A 223 56.74 -26.65 43.16
CA ILE A 223 56.67 -26.11 44.52
C ILE A 223 57.00 -27.19 45.58
N LYS A 224 56.41 -28.37 45.42
CA LYS A 224 56.67 -29.51 46.30
C LYS A 224 58.13 -29.98 46.25
N GLY A 225 58.70 -30.02 45.03
CA GLY A 225 60.09 -30.29 44.83
C GLY A 225 61.01 -29.30 45.53
N ALA A 226 60.76 -27.99 45.33
CA ALA A 226 61.55 -26.91 45.98
C ALA A 226 61.42 -26.94 47.51
N LEU A 227 60.22 -27.19 48.06
CA LEU A 227 60.02 -27.30 49.48
C LEU A 227 60.69 -28.58 50.06
N PHE A 228 60.63 -29.68 49.34
CA PHE A 228 61.29 -30.92 49.73
C PHE A 228 62.82 -30.75 49.76
N ASP A 229 63.39 -30.14 48.74
CA ASP A 229 64.82 -29.83 48.74
C ASP A 229 65.21 -28.90 49.87
N ALA A 230 64.43 -27.88 50.17
CA ALA A 230 64.66 -26.95 51.28
C ALA A 230 64.55 -27.68 52.65
N ASP A 231 63.53 -28.55 52.85
CA ASP A 231 63.38 -29.37 54.07
C ASP A 231 64.59 -30.33 54.23
N ASN A 232 65.01 -30.99 53.17
CA ASN A 232 66.19 -31.86 53.22
C ASN A 232 67.47 -31.10 53.59
N LEU A 233 67.67 -29.90 53.10
CA LEU A 233 68.82 -29.08 53.46
C LEU A 233 68.78 -28.65 54.91
N LEU A 234 67.60 -28.33 55.44
CA LEU A 234 67.44 -27.85 56.83
C LEU A 234 67.36 -28.98 57.85
N SER A 235 66.62 -30.06 57.58
CA SER A 235 66.22 -31.13 58.53
C SER A 235 66.56 -32.55 58.10
N GLY A 236 67.18 -32.78 56.93
CA GLY A 236 67.50 -34.09 56.36
C GLY A 236 68.53 -34.87 57.18
N ASP A 237 69.36 -35.66 56.53
CA ASP A 237 70.34 -36.60 57.14
C ASP A 237 71.45 -35.90 57.96
N ASP A 238 72.42 -36.67 58.51
CA ASP A 238 73.45 -36.22 59.45
C ASP A 238 74.32 -35.00 59.09
N ARG A 239 74.10 -34.41 57.92
CA ARG A 239 74.78 -33.17 57.44
C ARG A 239 73.87 -32.01 57.20
N CYS A 240 72.64 -32.08 57.63
CA CYS A 240 71.70 -30.96 57.48
C CYS A 240 72.14 -29.74 58.31
N ILE A 241 71.63 -28.56 57.95
CA ILE A 241 72.03 -27.28 58.56
C ILE A 241 71.71 -27.29 60.07
N THR A 242 70.53 -27.75 60.49
CA THR A 242 70.15 -27.80 61.92
C THR A 242 71.02 -28.74 62.71
N GLN A 243 71.34 -29.93 62.18
CA GLN A 243 72.23 -30.86 62.87
C GLN A 243 73.69 -30.34 62.88
N SER A 244 74.13 -29.69 61.85
CA SER A 244 75.44 -29.02 61.80
C SER A 244 75.55 -27.88 62.83
N CYS A 245 74.51 -27.05 63.00
CA CYS A 245 74.42 -26.02 64.03
C CYS A 245 74.46 -26.62 65.42
N LYS A 246 73.69 -27.70 65.69
CA LYS A 246 73.69 -28.42 66.96
C LYS A 246 75.06 -28.98 67.30
N THR A 247 75.77 -29.56 66.33
CA THR A 247 77.12 -30.08 66.51
C THR A 247 78.11 -28.94 66.79
N MET A 248 78.03 -27.80 66.12
CA MET A 248 78.81 -26.59 66.44
C MET A 248 78.54 -26.09 67.84
N LEU A 249 77.27 -25.95 68.23
CA LEU A 249 76.89 -25.51 69.60
C LEU A 249 77.49 -26.38 70.68
N SER A 250 77.39 -27.72 70.54
CA SER A 250 78.01 -28.65 71.50
C SER A 250 79.51 -28.43 71.62
N ARG A 251 80.24 -28.35 70.49
CA ARG A 251 81.70 -28.16 70.49
C ARG A 251 82.13 -26.80 71.04
N LEU A 252 81.38 -25.72 70.72
CA LEU A 252 81.69 -24.37 71.22
C LEU A 252 81.33 -24.21 72.67
N SER A 253 80.26 -24.87 73.11
CA SER A 253 79.90 -24.90 74.56
C SER A 253 80.97 -25.54 75.44
N ASP A 254 81.57 -26.70 74.94
CA ASP A 254 82.62 -27.39 75.63
C ASP A 254 83.87 -26.56 75.91
N ILE A 255 84.15 -25.58 75.01
CA ILE A 255 85.30 -24.67 75.21
C ILE A 255 84.94 -23.33 75.80
N GLY A 256 83.65 -22.99 76.06
CA GLY A 256 83.16 -21.73 76.58
C GLY A 256 83.64 -21.43 78.00
N ASP A 257 83.95 -22.41 78.82
CA ASP A 257 84.51 -22.26 80.15
C ASP A 257 86.00 -21.95 80.11
N VAL A 258 86.76 -22.32 79.07
CA VAL A 258 88.17 -22.06 78.92
C VAL A 258 88.46 -20.73 78.17
N TYR A 259 87.58 -20.35 77.23
CA TYR A 259 87.67 -19.14 76.41
C TYR A 259 86.38 -18.33 76.38
N PRO A 260 86.18 -17.42 77.43
CA PRO A 260 84.87 -16.69 77.57
C PRO A 260 84.45 -15.84 76.40
N ALA A 261 85.36 -15.37 75.53
CA ALA A 261 85.00 -14.58 74.31
C ALA A 261 84.11 -15.35 73.36
N ILE A 262 84.08 -16.70 73.43
CA ILE A 262 83.25 -17.50 72.48
C ILE A 262 81.78 -17.53 72.88
N ARG A 263 81.46 -17.21 74.16
CA ARG A 263 80.05 -17.30 74.64
C ARG A 263 79.09 -16.45 73.83
N GLN A 264 79.46 -15.23 73.43
CA GLN A 264 78.62 -14.36 72.59
C GLN A 264 78.39 -14.94 71.22
N VAL A 265 79.38 -15.61 70.64
CA VAL A 265 79.23 -16.28 69.29
C VAL A 265 78.32 -17.53 69.44
N THR A 266 78.47 -18.30 70.55
CA THR A 266 77.66 -19.48 70.85
C THR A 266 76.18 -19.07 71.06
N GLU A 267 75.86 -18.01 71.81
CA GLU A 267 74.49 -17.50 71.95
C GLU A 267 73.87 -17.07 70.63
N ARG A 268 74.67 -16.47 69.72
CA ARG A 268 74.19 -16.08 68.40
C ARG A 268 73.93 -17.31 67.51
N ILE A 269 74.74 -18.35 67.55
CA ILE A 269 74.53 -19.61 66.88
C ILE A 269 73.33 -20.35 67.42
N ASP A 270 73.13 -20.31 68.77
CA ASP A 270 71.94 -20.91 69.40
C ASP A 270 70.64 -20.23 68.94
N SER A 271 70.62 -18.91 68.91
CA SER A 271 69.49 -18.14 68.40
C SER A 271 69.23 -18.49 66.89
N ALA A 272 70.28 -18.59 66.06
CA ALA A 272 70.13 -18.96 64.64
C ALA A 272 69.62 -20.41 64.49
N TYR A 273 70.10 -21.34 65.37
CA TYR A 273 69.61 -22.72 65.37
C TYR A 273 68.11 -22.84 65.69
N ILE A 274 67.64 -22.10 66.70
CA ILE A 274 66.22 -22.04 67.05
C ILE A 274 65.40 -21.54 65.89
N GLU A 275 65.81 -20.43 65.26
CA GLU A 275 65.14 -19.84 64.09
C GLU A 275 65.10 -20.78 62.88
N LEU A 276 66.25 -21.41 62.54
CA LEU A 276 66.33 -22.39 61.46
C LEU A 276 65.44 -23.62 61.69
N LYS A 277 65.30 -24.03 62.95
CA LYS A 277 64.42 -25.15 63.32
C LYS A 277 62.95 -24.81 63.14
N ASP A 278 62.56 -23.56 63.47
CA ASP A 278 61.18 -23.10 63.23
C ASP A 278 60.88 -22.99 61.75
N ILE A 279 61.83 -22.40 60.95
CA ILE A 279 61.69 -22.34 59.49
C ILE A 279 61.61 -23.71 58.87
N ALA A 280 62.37 -24.70 59.35
CA ALA A 280 62.30 -26.07 58.86
C ALA A 280 60.93 -26.69 59.12
N ARG A 281 60.34 -26.43 60.29
CA ARG A 281 59.00 -26.88 60.63
C ARG A 281 57.94 -26.22 59.72
N ASP A 282 58.04 -24.94 59.46
CA ASP A 282 57.12 -24.21 58.59
C ASP A 282 57.18 -24.74 57.12
N ILE A 283 58.41 -25.00 56.62
CA ILE A 283 58.60 -25.59 55.29
C ILE A 283 58.01 -26.99 55.21
N SER A 284 58.22 -27.83 56.26
CA SER A 284 57.66 -29.17 56.29
C SER A 284 56.11 -29.14 56.29
N ASN A 285 55.51 -28.25 57.11
CA ASN A 285 54.07 -28.02 57.14
C ASN A 285 53.54 -27.59 55.76
N LEU A 286 54.23 -26.64 55.08
CA LEU A 286 53.87 -26.20 53.75
C LEU A 286 53.95 -27.33 52.73
N ALA A 287 55.02 -28.13 52.75
CA ALA A 287 55.21 -29.26 51.84
C ALA A 287 54.14 -30.35 52.02
N GLU A 288 53.63 -30.58 53.27
CA GLU A 288 52.55 -31.49 53.55
C GLU A 288 51.18 -30.92 53.11
N SER A 289 51.00 -29.60 53.10
CA SER A 289 49.73 -28.96 52.70
C SER A 289 49.48 -28.97 51.20
N ILE A 290 50.50 -29.21 50.35
CA ILE A 290 50.37 -29.25 48.91
C ILE A 290 49.96 -30.63 48.47
N ASP A 291 48.67 -30.75 48.05
CA ASP A 291 48.12 -32.00 47.52
C ASP A 291 48.39 -32.04 46.00
N PHE A 292 49.28 -32.87 45.59
CA PHE A 292 49.60 -33.13 44.17
C PHE A 292 48.79 -34.36 43.70
N ASP A 293 47.71 -34.09 42.95
CA ASP A 293 46.86 -35.13 42.36
C ASP A 293 47.01 -35.13 40.82
N PRO A 294 47.85 -35.99 40.25
CA PRO A 294 48.01 -36.10 38.80
C PRO A 294 46.74 -36.50 38.07
N ALA A 295 45.82 -37.23 38.72
CA ALA A 295 44.56 -37.62 38.12
C ALA A 295 43.65 -36.41 37.95
N ARG A 296 43.61 -35.57 38.98
CA ARG A 296 42.83 -34.32 38.91
C ARG A 296 43.38 -33.32 37.86
N LEU A 297 44.71 -33.20 37.74
CA LEU A 297 45.36 -32.42 36.68
C LEU A 297 44.93 -32.91 35.28
N THR A 298 44.95 -34.21 35.03
CA THR A 298 44.52 -34.80 33.76
C THR A 298 43.04 -34.50 33.50
N MET A 299 42.16 -34.69 34.48
CA MET A 299 40.73 -34.44 34.36
C MET A 299 40.42 -32.96 34.08
N ALA A 300 41.11 -32.00 34.72
CA ALA A 300 40.93 -30.59 34.48
C ALA A 300 41.35 -30.20 33.05
N ASN A 301 42.48 -30.74 32.54
CA ASN A 301 42.91 -30.53 31.17
C ASN A 301 41.90 -31.10 30.15
N GLU A 302 41.44 -32.35 30.32
CA GLU A 302 40.45 -32.98 29.42
C GLU A 302 39.14 -32.16 29.39
N ARG A 303 38.76 -31.62 30.56
CA ARG A 303 37.54 -30.81 30.67
C ARG A 303 37.70 -29.47 29.97
N LEU A 304 38.84 -28.76 30.14
CA LEU A 304 39.16 -27.54 29.43
C LEU A 304 39.27 -27.75 27.91
N ASP A 305 39.92 -28.81 27.47
CA ASP A 305 39.97 -29.17 26.04
C ASP A 305 38.59 -29.36 25.44
N THR A 306 37.64 -29.93 26.20
CA THR A 306 36.26 -30.05 25.81
C THR A 306 35.60 -28.68 25.65
N ILE A 307 35.80 -27.80 26.63
CA ILE A 307 35.26 -26.43 26.60
C ILE A 307 35.83 -25.64 25.39
N TYR A 308 37.14 -25.64 25.19
CA TYR A 308 37.78 -24.95 24.06
C TYR A 308 37.37 -25.52 22.69
N THR A 309 37.16 -26.83 22.61
CA THR A 309 36.65 -27.45 21.38
C THR A 309 35.26 -26.96 21.05
N LEU A 310 34.38 -26.87 22.06
CA LEU A 310 33.03 -26.35 21.89
C LEU A 310 33.04 -24.86 21.53
N GLN A 311 33.87 -24.03 22.20
CA GLN A 311 34.04 -22.62 21.90
C GLN A 311 34.48 -22.41 20.44
N LYS A 312 35.51 -23.15 20.01
CA LYS A 312 35.99 -23.10 18.63
C LYS A 312 34.94 -23.51 17.61
N LYS A 313 34.17 -24.55 17.92
CA LYS A 313 33.11 -25.08 17.05
C LYS A 313 31.95 -24.08 16.90
N HIS A 314 31.59 -23.42 17.98
CA HIS A 314 30.49 -22.45 18.00
C HIS A 314 30.93 -21.00 17.78
N HIS A 315 32.25 -20.75 17.56
CA HIS A 315 32.84 -19.43 17.32
C HIS A 315 32.56 -18.41 18.44
N VAL A 316 32.73 -18.85 19.68
CA VAL A 316 32.53 -18.02 20.89
C VAL A 316 33.76 -18.08 21.78
N GLU A 317 33.87 -17.13 22.73
CA GLU A 317 35.05 -16.97 23.56
C GLU A 317 34.81 -17.32 25.04
N SER A 318 33.55 -17.54 25.46
CA SER A 318 33.19 -17.82 26.84
C SER A 318 32.21 -18.99 27.00
N VAL A 319 32.20 -19.59 28.20
CA VAL A 319 31.21 -20.62 28.57
C VAL A 319 29.81 -20.03 28.67
N ALA A 320 29.68 -18.75 29.10
CA ALA A 320 28.41 -18.06 29.16
C ALA A 320 27.75 -17.95 27.77
N GLU A 321 28.54 -17.68 26.73
CA GLU A 321 28.04 -17.65 25.34
C GLU A 321 27.62 -19.03 24.84
N LEU A 322 28.35 -20.11 25.21
CA LEU A 322 27.94 -21.49 24.90
C LEU A 322 26.60 -21.85 25.55
N ILE A 323 26.40 -21.41 26.80
CA ILE A 323 25.14 -21.59 27.54
C ILE A 323 24.00 -20.83 26.83
N ALA A 324 24.24 -19.58 26.41
CA ALA A 324 23.26 -18.79 25.68
C ALA A 324 22.87 -19.44 24.34
N ILE A 325 23.84 -20.02 23.61
CA ILE A 325 23.60 -20.79 22.38
C ILE A 325 22.75 -22.03 22.69
N ARG A 326 23.11 -22.83 23.74
CA ARG A 326 22.34 -24.00 24.19
C ARG A 326 20.88 -23.64 24.45
N ASP A 327 20.66 -22.56 25.20
CA ASP A 327 19.32 -22.12 25.58
C ASP A 327 18.51 -21.63 24.37
N SER A 328 19.15 -20.91 23.44
CA SER A 328 18.55 -20.50 22.17
C SER A 328 18.17 -21.69 21.27
N LEU A 329 19.07 -22.68 21.13
CA LEU A 329 18.81 -23.87 20.34
C LEU A 329 17.67 -24.70 20.95
N THR A 330 17.65 -24.83 22.28
CA THR A 330 16.59 -25.54 23.01
C THR A 330 15.23 -24.85 22.85
N ALA A 331 15.20 -23.50 22.92
CA ALA A 331 13.99 -22.74 22.68
C ALA A 331 13.46 -22.96 21.24
N ARG A 332 14.34 -22.89 20.23
CA ARG A 332 13.96 -23.15 18.84
C ARG A 332 13.42 -24.58 18.62
N LEU A 333 14.03 -25.59 19.23
CA LEU A 333 13.53 -26.96 19.14
C LEU A 333 12.16 -27.13 19.79
N ASN A 334 11.91 -26.47 20.91
CA ASN A 334 10.59 -26.40 21.54
C ASN A 334 9.56 -25.69 20.66
N ASP A 335 9.95 -24.59 20.00
CA ASP A 335 9.10 -23.88 19.05
C ASP A 335 8.74 -24.77 17.83
N ILE A 336 9.67 -25.54 17.30
CA ILE A 336 9.41 -26.52 16.23
C ILE A 336 8.39 -27.55 16.70
N THR A 337 8.54 -28.09 17.91
CA THR A 337 7.63 -29.09 18.47
C THR A 337 6.22 -28.56 18.70
N ASN A 338 6.11 -27.30 19.16
CA ASN A 338 4.82 -26.62 19.41
C ASN A 338 4.21 -25.99 18.13
N SER A 339 4.98 -25.93 17.03
CA SER A 339 4.56 -25.24 15.80
C SER A 339 3.36 -25.90 15.12
N GLU A 340 3.17 -27.22 15.26
CA GLU A 340 2.04 -27.92 14.64
C GLU A 340 0.71 -27.50 15.25
N ASP A 341 0.63 -27.41 16.56
CA ASP A 341 -0.58 -26.96 17.24
C ASP A 341 -0.91 -25.50 16.90
N MET A 342 0.13 -24.65 16.86
CA MET A 342 -0.03 -23.24 16.47
C MET A 342 -0.46 -23.09 15.01
N LEU A 343 0.13 -23.85 14.08
CA LEU A 343 -0.27 -23.85 12.66
C LEU A 343 -1.70 -24.37 12.50
N GLU A 344 -2.12 -25.37 13.26
CA GLU A 344 -3.50 -25.86 13.22
C GLU A 344 -4.50 -24.79 13.70
N ASP A 345 -4.18 -24.07 14.77
CA ASP A 345 -5.00 -22.97 15.26
C ASP A 345 -5.08 -21.82 14.23
N MET A 346 -3.94 -21.46 13.61
CA MET A 346 -3.92 -20.45 12.54
C MET A 346 -4.74 -20.90 11.32
N ARG A 347 -4.67 -22.18 10.93
CA ARG A 347 -5.49 -22.73 9.84
C ARG A 347 -6.97 -22.66 10.15
N ARG A 348 -7.38 -23.00 11.37
CA ARG A 348 -8.77 -22.86 11.84
C ARG A 348 -9.23 -21.41 11.81
N GLN A 349 -8.35 -20.48 12.20
CA GLN A 349 -8.66 -19.05 12.14
C GLN A 349 -8.86 -18.56 10.70
N VAL A 350 -7.96 -18.95 9.77
CA VAL A 350 -8.07 -18.64 8.33
C VAL A 350 -9.36 -19.20 7.75
N GLU A 351 -9.69 -20.47 8.06
CA GLU A 351 -10.93 -21.10 7.59
C GLU A 351 -12.20 -20.39 8.10
N ASN A 352 -12.20 -20.00 9.37
CA ASN A 352 -13.31 -19.24 9.94
C ASN A 352 -13.46 -17.86 9.29
N MET A 353 -12.34 -17.16 9.04
CA MET A 353 -12.38 -15.86 8.35
C MET A 353 -12.79 -16.03 6.88
N HIS A 354 -12.32 -17.06 6.19
CA HIS A 354 -12.73 -17.39 4.82
C HIS A 354 -14.25 -17.65 4.75
N ARG A 355 -14.80 -18.43 5.67
CA ARG A 355 -16.24 -18.70 5.75
C ARG A 355 -17.04 -17.41 5.92
N LYS A 356 -16.63 -16.53 6.87
CA LYS A 356 -17.30 -15.23 7.09
C LYS A 356 -17.24 -14.33 5.85
N ALA A 357 -16.09 -14.25 5.20
CA ALA A 357 -15.93 -13.48 3.96
C ALA A 357 -16.79 -14.07 2.83
N THR A 358 -16.89 -15.41 2.72
CA THR A 358 -17.74 -16.09 1.73
C THR A 358 -19.24 -15.83 1.99
N GLU A 359 -19.69 -15.86 3.24
CA GLU A 359 -21.07 -15.53 3.62
C GLU A 359 -21.41 -14.06 3.30
N ALA A 360 -20.48 -13.14 3.54
CA ALA A 360 -20.66 -11.73 3.19
C ALA A 360 -20.66 -11.52 1.66
N ALA A 361 -19.77 -12.21 0.92
CA ALA A 361 -19.76 -12.20 -0.53
C ALA A 361 -21.10 -12.73 -1.11
N ALA A 362 -21.66 -13.79 -0.54
CA ALA A 362 -22.94 -14.34 -0.98
C ALA A 362 -24.08 -13.33 -0.83
N ARG A 363 -24.13 -12.59 0.29
CA ARG A 363 -25.12 -11.50 0.49
C ARG A 363 -24.95 -10.38 -0.53
N LEU A 364 -23.69 -10.03 -0.83
CA LEU A 364 -23.37 -9.03 -1.86
C LEU A 364 -23.82 -9.51 -3.24
N THR A 365 -23.58 -10.78 -3.57
CA THR A 365 -24.05 -11.42 -4.82
C THR A 365 -25.55 -11.40 -4.95
N GLU A 366 -26.29 -11.74 -3.90
CA GLU A 366 -27.76 -11.71 -3.89
C GLU A 366 -28.31 -10.31 -4.17
N SER A 367 -27.80 -9.30 -3.48
CA SER A 367 -28.16 -7.89 -3.71
C SER A 367 -27.84 -7.43 -5.14
N ARG A 368 -26.68 -7.81 -5.67
CA ARG A 368 -26.28 -7.54 -7.06
C ARG A 368 -27.20 -8.18 -8.07
N GLN A 369 -27.61 -9.44 -7.86
CA GLN A 369 -28.52 -10.15 -8.75
C GLN A 369 -29.92 -9.54 -8.76
N GLU A 370 -30.41 -9.07 -7.62
CA GLU A 370 -31.67 -8.35 -7.53
C GLU A 370 -31.60 -7.02 -8.30
N ALA A 371 -30.56 -6.22 -8.05
CA ALA A 371 -30.32 -4.98 -8.77
C ALA A 371 -30.15 -5.21 -10.29
N ALA A 372 -29.45 -6.27 -10.68
CA ALA A 372 -29.22 -6.61 -12.09
C ALA A 372 -30.54 -6.90 -12.82
N ARG A 373 -31.52 -7.55 -12.18
CA ARG A 373 -32.86 -7.74 -12.75
C ARG A 373 -33.55 -6.39 -12.99
N HIS A 374 -33.50 -5.52 -12.00
CA HIS A 374 -34.10 -4.19 -12.10
C HIS A 374 -33.43 -3.33 -13.18
N VAL A 375 -32.09 -3.34 -13.24
CA VAL A 375 -31.32 -2.70 -14.30
C VAL A 375 -31.74 -3.20 -15.67
N THR A 376 -31.87 -4.52 -15.84
CA THR A 376 -32.24 -5.14 -17.12
C THR A 376 -33.63 -4.70 -17.57
N GLU A 377 -34.63 -4.73 -16.66
CA GLU A 377 -36.01 -4.31 -16.96
C GLU A 377 -36.09 -2.84 -17.36
N GLN A 378 -35.49 -1.96 -16.58
CA GLN A 378 -35.50 -0.53 -16.86
C GLN A 378 -34.75 -0.19 -18.14
N LEU A 379 -33.58 -0.82 -18.38
CA LEU A 379 -32.80 -0.61 -19.57
C LEU A 379 -33.58 -1.00 -20.83
N LEU A 380 -34.23 -2.17 -20.83
CA LEU A 380 -35.03 -2.63 -21.97
C LEU A 380 -36.23 -1.72 -22.24
N ALA A 381 -36.90 -1.21 -21.19
CA ALA A 381 -37.95 -0.23 -21.35
C ALA A 381 -37.45 1.07 -22.01
N GLN A 382 -36.29 1.58 -21.59
CA GLN A 382 -35.67 2.76 -22.20
C GLN A 382 -35.18 2.49 -23.62
N MET A 383 -34.59 1.31 -23.91
CA MET A 383 -34.16 0.93 -25.25
C MET A 383 -35.33 0.92 -26.26
N THR A 384 -36.51 0.46 -25.82
CA THR A 384 -37.71 0.51 -26.65
C THR A 384 -38.05 1.95 -27.07
N SER A 385 -38.01 2.88 -26.14
CA SER A 385 -38.27 4.31 -26.44
C SER A 385 -37.17 4.93 -27.31
N LEU A 386 -35.93 4.46 -27.21
CA LEU A 386 -34.77 4.88 -28.00
C LEU A 386 -34.66 4.18 -29.37
N GLY A 387 -35.76 3.59 -29.86
CA GLY A 387 -35.83 3.01 -31.21
C GLY A 387 -35.23 1.62 -31.33
N MET A 388 -35.06 0.90 -30.21
CA MET A 388 -34.56 -0.49 -30.18
C MET A 388 -35.60 -1.43 -29.52
N PRO A 389 -36.81 -1.61 -30.09
CA PRO A 389 -37.88 -2.39 -29.47
C PRO A 389 -37.59 -3.90 -29.41
N ASN A 390 -36.60 -4.35 -30.16
CA ASN A 390 -36.17 -5.75 -30.21
C ASN A 390 -34.85 -6.00 -29.47
N ALA A 391 -34.35 -5.01 -28.75
CA ALA A 391 -33.15 -5.16 -27.96
C ALA A 391 -33.31 -6.24 -26.88
N ARG A 392 -32.24 -6.99 -26.68
CA ARG A 392 -32.09 -7.94 -25.57
C ARG A 392 -30.89 -7.57 -24.76
N PHE A 393 -31.01 -7.62 -23.46
CA PHE A 393 -29.95 -7.33 -22.52
C PHE A 393 -30.00 -8.31 -21.35
N GLU A 394 -28.85 -8.78 -20.94
CA GLU A 394 -28.69 -9.68 -19.80
C GLU A 394 -27.40 -9.34 -19.06
N ILE A 395 -27.44 -9.34 -17.75
CA ILE A 395 -26.25 -9.25 -16.89
C ILE A 395 -25.89 -10.67 -16.46
N LYS A 396 -24.83 -11.23 -17.04
CA LYS A 396 -24.35 -12.57 -16.74
C LYS A 396 -23.44 -12.51 -15.52
N PHE A 397 -23.68 -13.40 -14.56
CA PHE A 397 -22.84 -13.57 -13.36
C PHE A 397 -22.00 -14.84 -13.49
N GLU A 398 -20.74 -14.73 -13.17
CA GLU A 398 -19.79 -15.84 -13.02
C GLU A 398 -19.10 -15.72 -11.67
N THR A 399 -18.96 -16.84 -10.96
CA THR A 399 -18.26 -16.85 -9.67
C THR A 399 -16.75 -16.82 -9.91
N LYS A 400 -16.06 -15.94 -9.18
CA LYS A 400 -14.59 -15.87 -9.13
C LYS A 400 -14.07 -16.13 -7.71
N VAL A 401 -12.77 -16.32 -7.57
CA VAL A 401 -12.10 -16.36 -6.26
C VAL A 401 -12.37 -15.03 -5.54
N LEU A 402 -12.55 -15.10 -4.20
CA LEU A 402 -12.76 -13.93 -3.36
C LEU A 402 -11.67 -12.86 -3.63
N ALA A 403 -12.11 -11.66 -3.91
CA ALA A 403 -11.27 -10.50 -4.17
C ALA A 403 -11.84 -9.28 -3.42
N ALA A 404 -11.15 -8.15 -3.39
CA ALA A 404 -11.56 -6.96 -2.66
C ALA A 404 -12.95 -6.40 -3.09
N ASP A 405 -13.43 -6.76 -4.27
CA ASP A 405 -14.72 -6.37 -4.86
C ASP A 405 -15.80 -7.46 -4.78
N GLY A 406 -15.54 -8.58 -4.08
CA GLY A 406 -16.48 -9.70 -3.93
C GLY A 406 -16.06 -10.96 -4.67
N ALA A 407 -17.04 -11.85 -4.88
CA ALA A 407 -16.89 -13.14 -5.56
C ALA A 407 -17.50 -13.15 -6.97
N ASP A 408 -17.97 -12.01 -7.48
CA ASP A 408 -18.69 -11.91 -8.75
C ASP A 408 -17.82 -11.33 -9.84
N ARG A 409 -17.82 -11.99 -10.98
CA ARG A 409 -17.49 -11.42 -12.27
C ARG A 409 -18.79 -11.22 -13.04
N ILE A 410 -19.00 -10.03 -13.57
CA ILE A 410 -20.19 -9.77 -14.38
C ILE A 410 -19.84 -9.37 -15.80
N SER A 411 -20.74 -9.70 -16.71
CA SER A 411 -20.63 -9.34 -18.13
C SER A 411 -21.96 -8.86 -18.65
N TYR A 412 -21.99 -7.67 -19.24
CA TYR A 412 -23.16 -7.12 -19.92
C TYR A 412 -23.25 -7.74 -21.31
N MET A 413 -24.30 -8.53 -21.50
CA MET A 413 -24.63 -9.18 -22.77
C MET A 413 -25.71 -8.37 -23.47
N PHE A 414 -25.49 -8.01 -24.71
CA PHE A 414 -26.40 -7.15 -25.48
C PHE A 414 -26.61 -7.66 -26.89
N SER A 415 -27.83 -7.46 -27.43
CA SER A 415 -28.16 -7.60 -28.82
C SER A 415 -29.25 -6.60 -29.21
N ALA A 416 -29.06 -5.84 -30.26
CA ALA A 416 -30.05 -4.87 -30.75
C ALA A 416 -31.22 -5.51 -31.47
N ASN A 417 -31.08 -6.75 -31.96
CA ASN A 417 -32.05 -7.43 -32.84
C ASN A 417 -32.37 -8.85 -32.35
N LYS A 418 -33.60 -9.33 -32.62
CA LYS A 418 -34.07 -10.65 -32.18
C LYS A 418 -33.26 -11.82 -32.72
N ASN A 419 -32.74 -11.68 -33.94
CA ASN A 419 -32.08 -12.78 -34.69
C ASN A 419 -30.56 -12.79 -34.54
N VAL A 420 -30.00 -11.89 -33.74
CA VAL A 420 -28.56 -11.81 -33.44
C VAL A 420 -28.33 -12.41 -32.08
N PRO A 421 -27.33 -13.26 -31.85
CA PRO A 421 -27.04 -13.80 -30.52
C PRO A 421 -26.69 -12.65 -29.52
N LEU A 422 -26.89 -12.93 -28.24
CA LEU A 422 -26.37 -12.06 -27.18
C LEU A 422 -24.83 -12.16 -27.15
N GLU A 423 -24.17 -11.03 -27.29
CA GLU A 423 -22.73 -10.94 -27.26
C GLU A 423 -22.30 -9.96 -26.15
N PRO A 424 -21.08 -10.08 -25.59
CA PRO A 424 -20.57 -9.07 -24.69
C PRO A 424 -20.65 -7.68 -25.33
N ILE A 425 -21.15 -6.71 -24.59
CA ILE A 425 -21.35 -5.34 -25.11
C ILE A 425 -20.05 -4.73 -25.67
N ALA A 426 -18.92 -5.21 -25.20
CA ALA A 426 -17.58 -4.88 -25.70
C ALA A 426 -17.36 -5.25 -27.19
N GLN A 427 -18.10 -6.24 -27.71
CA GLN A 427 -17.97 -6.78 -29.05
C GLN A 427 -19.03 -6.23 -30.02
N VAL A 428 -19.97 -5.45 -29.52
CA VAL A 428 -21.03 -4.85 -30.34
C VAL A 428 -20.45 -3.77 -31.24
N ALA A 429 -20.61 -3.95 -32.56
CA ALA A 429 -19.97 -3.13 -33.59
C ALA A 429 -20.59 -1.74 -33.78
N SER A 430 -21.86 -1.51 -33.34
CA SER A 430 -22.58 -0.26 -33.60
C SER A 430 -22.35 0.76 -32.47
N GLY A 431 -21.52 1.78 -32.74
CA GLY A 431 -21.26 2.87 -31.81
C GLY A 431 -22.53 3.61 -31.35
N GLY A 432 -23.51 3.81 -32.21
CA GLY A 432 -24.78 4.47 -31.90
C GLY A 432 -25.67 3.64 -30.96
N GLU A 433 -25.68 2.31 -31.08
CA GLU A 433 -26.41 1.43 -30.18
C GLU A 433 -25.79 1.42 -28.79
N VAL A 434 -24.48 1.29 -28.71
CA VAL A 434 -23.72 1.34 -27.45
C VAL A 434 -23.88 2.70 -26.76
N ALA A 435 -23.89 3.81 -27.51
CA ALA A 435 -24.11 5.14 -26.96
C ALA A 435 -25.52 5.29 -26.32
N ARG A 436 -26.58 4.71 -26.91
CA ARG A 436 -27.92 4.70 -26.32
C ARG A 436 -28.00 3.84 -25.06
N VAL A 437 -27.35 2.67 -25.03
CA VAL A 437 -27.21 1.85 -23.81
C VAL A 437 -26.50 2.64 -22.73
N MET A 438 -25.39 3.31 -23.06
CA MET A 438 -24.63 4.13 -22.11
C MET A 438 -25.46 5.31 -21.56
N LEU A 439 -26.19 6.02 -22.43
CA LEU A 439 -27.08 7.09 -21.98
C LEU A 439 -28.11 6.59 -20.98
N SER A 440 -28.72 5.45 -21.24
CA SER A 440 -29.71 4.85 -20.36
C SER A 440 -29.11 4.42 -19.01
N LEU A 441 -27.95 3.77 -19.03
CA LEU A 441 -27.24 3.41 -17.79
C LEU A 441 -26.83 4.65 -16.99
N LYS A 442 -26.34 5.71 -17.65
CA LYS A 442 -26.01 6.98 -16.99
C LYS A 442 -27.24 7.65 -16.40
N ALA A 443 -28.38 7.58 -17.06
CA ALA A 443 -29.64 8.10 -16.52
C ALA A 443 -30.05 7.35 -15.23
N MET A 444 -29.87 6.04 -15.20
CA MET A 444 -30.14 5.22 -14.01
C MET A 444 -29.14 5.52 -12.88
N ILE A 445 -27.85 5.53 -13.18
CA ILE A 445 -26.80 5.86 -12.18
C ILE A 445 -26.99 7.27 -11.63
N SER A 446 -27.34 8.23 -12.48
CA SER A 446 -27.55 9.62 -12.04
C SER A 446 -28.69 9.74 -11.02
N GLY A 447 -29.61 8.77 -10.98
CA GLY A 447 -30.62 8.65 -9.93
C GLY A 447 -30.04 8.26 -8.57
N ALA A 448 -28.97 7.47 -8.56
CA ALA A 448 -28.36 6.88 -7.37
C ALA A 448 -27.13 7.67 -6.86
N VAL A 449 -26.38 8.33 -7.73
CA VAL A 449 -25.17 9.10 -7.41
C VAL A 449 -25.37 10.57 -7.72
N LYS A 450 -25.02 11.43 -6.79
CA LYS A 450 -25.03 12.89 -6.98
C LYS A 450 -23.76 13.35 -7.72
N LEU A 451 -23.71 13.18 -9.06
CA LEU A 451 -22.67 13.78 -9.89
C LEU A 451 -23.06 15.22 -10.25
N PRO A 452 -22.21 16.22 -9.94
CA PRO A 452 -22.54 17.64 -10.16
C PRO A 452 -22.81 18.00 -11.61
N THR A 453 -21.96 17.49 -12.54
CA THR A 453 -22.02 17.86 -13.96
C THR A 453 -21.78 16.64 -14.83
N ILE A 454 -22.64 16.40 -15.81
CA ILE A 454 -22.49 15.35 -16.82
C ILE A 454 -22.41 16.04 -18.19
N ILE A 455 -21.39 15.72 -18.98
CA ILE A 455 -21.17 16.25 -20.32
C ILE A 455 -21.29 15.13 -21.34
N PHE A 456 -22.22 15.26 -22.29
CA PHE A 456 -22.38 14.33 -23.40
C PHE A 456 -21.80 14.95 -24.68
N ASP A 457 -20.81 14.27 -25.25
CA ASP A 457 -20.14 14.68 -26.49
C ASP A 457 -20.49 13.77 -27.64
N GLU A 458 -21.21 14.32 -28.62
CA GLU A 458 -21.57 13.65 -29.89
C GLU A 458 -22.16 12.24 -29.71
N ILE A 459 -22.95 12.00 -28.65
CA ILE A 459 -23.62 10.71 -28.42
C ILE A 459 -24.79 10.48 -29.38
N ASP A 460 -25.17 11.48 -30.13
CA ASP A 460 -26.24 11.56 -31.10
C ASP A 460 -25.84 11.06 -32.50
N THR A 461 -24.65 10.52 -32.66
CA THR A 461 -24.16 9.99 -33.94
C THR A 461 -25.00 8.80 -34.39
N GLY A 462 -25.53 8.85 -35.63
CA GLY A 462 -26.33 7.79 -36.23
C GLY A 462 -27.78 7.73 -35.74
N VAL A 463 -28.29 8.76 -35.05
CA VAL A 463 -29.70 8.88 -34.70
C VAL A 463 -30.34 10.11 -35.36
N SER A 464 -31.65 10.11 -35.48
CA SER A 464 -32.40 11.22 -36.05
C SER A 464 -33.88 11.19 -35.60
N GLY A 465 -34.59 12.27 -35.86
CA GLY A 465 -36.05 12.37 -35.67
C GLY A 465 -36.47 12.05 -34.20
N ARG A 466 -37.41 11.12 -34.06
CA ARG A 466 -38.02 10.78 -32.76
C ARG A 466 -37.01 10.22 -31.74
N VAL A 467 -35.99 9.48 -32.20
CA VAL A 467 -34.98 8.91 -31.29
C VAL A 467 -34.15 10.03 -30.65
N ALA A 468 -33.74 11.03 -31.44
CA ALA A 468 -33.01 12.21 -30.92
C ALA A 468 -33.85 13.01 -29.91
N GLU A 469 -35.16 13.16 -30.17
CA GLU A 469 -36.10 13.80 -29.22
C GLU A 469 -36.19 13.01 -27.89
N MET A 470 -36.29 11.69 -27.93
CA MET A 470 -36.31 10.86 -26.74
C MET A 470 -35.00 10.92 -25.96
N MET A 471 -33.86 10.90 -26.64
CA MET A 471 -32.54 11.12 -26.00
C MET A 471 -32.48 12.46 -25.26
N ALA A 472 -32.96 13.52 -25.92
CA ALA A 472 -33.01 14.87 -25.32
C ALA A 472 -33.93 14.93 -24.09
N GLN A 473 -35.08 14.22 -24.11
CA GLN A 473 -35.97 14.12 -22.97
C GLN A 473 -35.31 13.41 -21.78
N ILE A 474 -34.55 12.33 -22.04
CA ILE A 474 -33.76 11.64 -20.99
C ILE A 474 -32.74 12.61 -20.40
N MET A 475 -31.95 13.30 -21.23
CA MET A 475 -30.96 14.28 -20.78
C MET A 475 -31.60 15.44 -19.99
N ARG A 476 -32.76 15.93 -20.44
CA ARG A 476 -33.53 16.97 -19.74
C ARG A 476 -34.04 16.45 -18.37
N GLN A 477 -34.46 15.20 -18.28
CA GLN A 477 -34.85 14.58 -17.01
C GLN A 477 -33.68 14.43 -16.03
N MET A 478 -32.49 14.06 -16.54
CA MET A 478 -31.26 14.00 -15.74
C MET A 478 -30.85 15.38 -15.21
N GLY A 479 -31.02 16.45 -16.00
CA GLY A 479 -30.68 17.83 -15.66
C GLY A 479 -31.74 18.54 -14.78
N ARG A 480 -32.47 17.83 -13.91
CA ARG A 480 -33.44 18.44 -12.98
C ARG A 480 -32.81 18.76 -11.63
N ALA A 481 -33.29 19.86 -11.02
CA ALA A 481 -33.03 20.32 -9.65
C ALA A 481 -31.56 20.58 -9.29
N ASP A 482 -30.82 19.57 -8.94
CA ASP A 482 -29.47 19.63 -8.36
C ASP A 482 -28.39 19.08 -9.29
N ARG A 483 -28.69 18.92 -10.60
CA ARG A 483 -27.76 18.33 -11.58
C ARG A 483 -27.68 19.18 -12.83
N GLN A 484 -26.50 19.19 -13.41
CA GLN A 484 -26.24 19.86 -14.65
C GLN A 484 -25.89 18.83 -15.72
N VAL A 485 -26.60 18.91 -16.83
CA VAL A 485 -26.31 18.14 -18.05
C VAL A 485 -25.93 19.10 -19.15
N ILE A 486 -24.81 18.88 -19.80
CA ILE A 486 -24.34 19.64 -20.96
C ILE A 486 -24.23 18.67 -22.14
N SER A 487 -24.95 18.91 -23.21
CA SER A 487 -24.86 18.11 -24.44
C SER A 487 -24.25 18.92 -25.56
N ILE A 488 -23.17 18.39 -26.14
CA ILE A 488 -22.59 18.88 -27.39
C ILE A 488 -23.26 18.11 -28.52
N THR A 489 -23.99 18.80 -29.38
CA THR A 489 -24.86 18.17 -30.38
C THR A 489 -24.82 18.90 -31.71
N HIS A 490 -25.11 18.16 -32.77
CA HIS A 490 -25.37 18.68 -34.10
C HIS A 490 -26.84 18.47 -34.51
N LEU A 491 -27.67 17.87 -33.65
CA LEU A 491 -29.08 17.60 -33.93
C LEU A 491 -30.01 18.70 -33.40
N PRO A 492 -30.87 19.28 -34.25
CA PRO A 492 -31.80 20.37 -33.87
C PRO A 492 -32.83 19.90 -32.82
N GLN A 493 -33.22 18.61 -32.82
CA GLN A 493 -34.15 18.05 -31.84
C GLN A 493 -33.58 18.08 -30.40
N ILE A 494 -32.27 17.82 -30.25
CA ILE A 494 -31.59 17.89 -28.96
C ILE A 494 -31.37 19.36 -28.57
N ALA A 495 -30.92 20.19 -29.51
CA ALA A 495 -30.67 21.61 -29.29
C ALA A 495 -31.93 22.38 -28.85
N ALA A 496 -33.08 22.01 -29.36
CA ALA A 496 -34.35 22.64 -29.01
C ALA A 496 -34.80 22.38 -27.57
N LEU A 497 -34.54 21.17 -27.02
CA LEU A 497 -34.96 20.75 -25.69
C LEU A 497 -34.04 21.23 -24.56
N GLY A 498 -32.86 21.79 -24.89
CA GLY A 498 -31.97 22.45 -23.90
C GLY A 498 -32.64 23.64 -23.25
N THR A 499 -32.55 23.80 -21.94
CA THR A 499 -33.01 24.99 -21.22
C THR A 499 -32.11 26.19 -21.53
N THR A 500 -30.84 25.94 -21.71
CA THR A 500 -29.85 26.96 -22.11
C THR A 500 -29.12 26.51 -23.35
N HIS A 501 -28.90 27.44 -24.30
CA HIS A 501 -28.25 27.13 -25.57
C HIS A 501 -27.02 28.00 -25.76
N TYR A 502 -25.87 27.39 -25.94
CA TYR A 502 -24.61 28.04 -26.26
C TYR A 502 -24.21 27.72 -27.70
N LYS A 503 -23.63 28.70 -28.39
CA LYS A 503 -23.09 28.50 -29.74
C LYS A 503 -21.61 28.75 -29.76
N VAL A 504 -20.87 27.83 -30.38
CA VAL A 504 -19.44 27.98 -30.65
C VAL A 504 -19.29 28.41 -32.10
N GLU A 505 -18.60 29.53 -32.31
CA GLU A 505 -18.38 30.14 -33.62
C GLU A 505 -16.88 30.33 -33.84
N LYS A 506 -16.43 30.12 -35.08
CA LYS A 506 -15.11 30.53 -35.54
C LYS A 506 -15.19 31.87 -36.22
N THR A 507 -14.23 32.71 -35.92
CA THR A 507 -14.03 33.96 -36.63
C THR A 507 -12.62 33.93 -37.21
N ASP A 508 -12.54 33.94 -38.52
CA ASP A 508 -11.27 34.07 -39.21
C ASP A 508 -10.90 35.55 -39.27
N THR A 509 -9.72 35.89 -38.79
CA THR A 509 -9.08 37.20 -38.97
C THR A 509 -7.96 37.04 -39.98
N ASP A 510 -7.39 38.14 -40.49
CA ASP A 510 -6.35 38.07 -41.53
C ASP A 510 -5.15 37.22 -41.15
N ASP A 511 -4.85 37.08 -39.86
CA ASP A 511 -3.69 36.35 -39.36
C ASP A 511 -4.02 35.06 -38.57
N THR A 512 -5.25 34.91 -38.04
CA THR A 512 -5.57 33.79 -37.12
C THR A 512 -7.06 33.43 -37.12
N THR A 513 -7.35 32.15 -36.82
CA THR A 513 -8.71 31.68 -36.52
C THR A 513 -8.93 31.70 -35.01
N ILE A 514 -9.98 32.39 -34.54
CA ILE A 514 -10.34 32.51 -33.14
C ILE A 514 -11.68 31.79 -32.89
N SER A 515 -11.75 30.95 -31.89
CA SER A 515 -12.99 30.31 -31.44
C SER A 515 -13.60 31.10 -30.29
N ARG A 516 -14.89 31.39 -30.37
CA ARG A 516 -15.68 32.07 -29.35
C ARG A 516 -16.90 31.22 -28.99
N MET A 517 -17.35 31.34 -27.73
CA MET A 517 -18.59 30.70 -27.28
C MET A 517 -19.47 31.78 -26.63
N ARG A 518 -20.77 31.74 -26.92
CA ARG A 518 -21.72 32.66 -26.31
C ARG A 518 -23.07 31.97 -26.06
N MET A 519 -23.79 32.45 -25.08
CA MET A 519 -25.17 32.04 -24.80
C MET A 519 -26.10 32.72 -25.81
N LEU A 520 -27.03 31.98 -26.38
CA LEU A 520 -28.01 32.48 -27.33
C LEU A 520 -29.27 32.96 -26.60
N GLY A 521 -29.76 34.13 -27.04
CA GLY A 521 -31.09 34.61 -26.69
C GLY A 521 -32.19 33.84 -27.44
N HIS A 522 -33.47 34.08 -27.07
CA HIS A 522 -34.59 33.32 -27.64
C HIS A 522 -34.65 33.41 -29.19
N ASP A 523 -34.57 34.62 -29.77
CA ASP A 523 -34.63 34.79 -31.22
C ASP A 523 -33.42 34.20 -31.95
N GLU A 524 -32.26 34.24 -31.32
CA GLU A 524 -31.03 33.64 -31.83
C GLU A 524 -31.12 32.13 -31.82
N ARG A 525 -31.73 31.54 -30.79
CA ARG A 525 -31.99 30.08 -30.73
C ARG A 525 -32.89 29.62 -31.89
N ILE A 526 -33.98 30.36 -32.18
CA ILE A 526 -34.86 30.06 -33.31
C ILE A 526 -34.04 30.04 -34.60
N LYS A 527 -33.20 31.05 -34.83
CA LYS A 527 -32.36 31.13 -36.03
C LYS A 527 -31.35 30.00 -36.11
N GLU A 528 -30.68 29.68 -35.00
CA GLU A 528 -29.69 28.61 -34.95
C GLU A 528 -30.34 27.24 -35.24
N ILE A 529 -31.47 26.92 -34.61
CA ILE A 529 -32.20 25.68 -34.86
C ILE A 529 -32.73 25.63 -36.30
N ALA A 530 -33.22 26.75 -36.87
CA ALA A 530 -33.63 26.84 -38.24
C ALA A 530 -32.46 26.60 -39.22
N GLN A 531 -31.28 27.12 -38.89
CA GLN A 531 -30.04 26.86 -39.64
C GLN A 531 -29.60 25.40 -39.58
N MET A 532 -29.71 24.77 -38.42
CA MET A 532 -29.43 23.32 -38.23
C MET A 532 -30.40 22.45 -39.04
N LEU A 533 -31.65 22.89 -39.25
CA LEU A 533 -32.65 22.16 -40.03
C LEU A 533 -32.49 22.33 -41.53
N SER A 534 -32.08 23.51 -42.02
CA SER A 534 -32.10 23.84 -43.47
C SER A 534 -30.71 24.13 -44.05
N GLY A 535 -29.64 24.10 -43.26
CA GLY A 535 -28.32 24.52 -43.72
C GLY A 535 -28.19 26.04 -43.84
N SER A 536 -27.37 26.50 -44.78
CA SER A 536 -27.03 27.92 -44.96
C SER A 536 -28.22 28.83 -45.41
N ASN A 537 -29.23 28.24 -46.04
CA ASN A 537 -30.41 29.01 -46.54
C ASN A 537 -31.60 28.81 -45.57
N ILE A 538 -31.82 29.76 -44.69
CA ILE A 538 -32.92 29.75 -43.75
C ILE A 538 -34.21 30.12 -44.45
N SER A 539 -35.16 29.19 -44.54
CA SER A 539 -36.50 29.42 -45.10
C SER A 539 -37.51 29.74 -44.00
N ASP A 540 -38.63 30.39 -44.34
CA ASP A 540 -39.73 30.64 -43.41
C ASP A 540 -40.27 29.31 -42.78
N ALA A 541 -40.32 28.25 -43.58
CA ALA A 541 -40.71 26.94 -43.12
C ALA A 541 -39.73 26.34 -42.09
N ALA A 542 -38.43 26.61 -42.23
CA ALA A 542 -37.43 26.20 -41.23
C ALA A 542 -37.58 26.96 -39.93
N ILE A 543 -37.93 28.27 -39.99
CA ILE A 543 -38.20 29.11 -38.80
C ILE A 543 -39.46 28.60 -38.06
N GLU A 544 -40.53 28.28 -38.78
CA GLU A 544 -41.76 27.72 -38.19
C GLU A 544 -41.50 26.35 -37.53
N ASN A 545 -40.72 25.52 -38.18
CA ASN A 545 -40.33 24.24 -37.64
C ASN A 545 -39.45 24.38 -36.38
N ALA A 546 -38.53 25.35 -36.36
CA ALA A 546 -37.68 25.65 -35.22
C ALA A 546 -38.51 26.14 -34.03
N LYS A 547 -39.51 27.02 -34.25
CA LYS A 547 -40.44 27.44 -33.20
C LYS A 547 -41.24 26.28 -32.61
N SER A 548 -41.78 25.42 -33.48
CA SER A 548 -42.53 24.22 -33.06
C SER A 548 -41.68 23.23 -32.25
N LEU A 549 -40.37 23.13 -32.52
CA LEU A 549 -39.45 22.30 -31.72
C LEU A 549 -39.14 22.92 -30.34
N LEU A 550 -39.10 24.26 -30.25
CA LEU A 550 -38.84 25.00 -29.01
C LEU A 550 -40.05 25.06 -28.06
N GLU A 551 -41.26 24.91 -28.57
CA GLU A 551 -42.53 24.90 -27.79
C GLU A 551 -42.80 23.56 -27.10
N LYS A 552 -42.09 22.50 -27.48
CA LYS A 552 -42.14 21.14 -26.84
C LYS A 552 -41.34 21.12 -25.54
#